data_f83e1e2545f9e7a57cf4dafed3c3f536
#
_entry.id   f83e1e2545f9e7a57cf4dafed3c3f536
#
_cell.length_a   1.000
_cell.length_b   1.000
_cell.length_c   1.000
_cell.angle_alpha   90.00
_cell.angle_beta   90.00
_cell.angle_gamma   90.00
#
_symmetry.space_group_name_H-M   'P 1'
#
loop_
_entity.id
_entity.type
_entity.pdbx_description
1 polymer ?
#
loop_
_entity_poly.entity_id
_entity_poly.type
_entity_poly.pdbx_seq_one_letter_code
_entity_poly.pdbx_strand_id
1 'polypeptide(L)'
;MKTNYSALDISSFFIKKGVNPLKLQKLLYYSQLWFFVKNDSKLFNDGIQAWIYGPVVYDVWANFKFMKRGSIIPIGRAVNLTLDNLTINHLDDVWRSYGHLSGSDLVDLTHNDLPWKNSRKGLLSNQPSDKEVIINKDTTRYFTLDSNNKIPVIKTQNTLGHYSNF
;
A
#
# COMPACT_ATOMS: atom_id res chain seq x y z
N MET A 1 0.13 -21.38 -1.51
CA MET A 1 -0.69 -21.22 -2.71
C MET A 1 -0.18 -20.01 -3.49
N LYS A 2 0.10 -20.22 -4.76
CA LYS A 2 0.60 -19.14 -5.62
C LYS A 2 -0.59 -18.34 -6.14
N THR A 3 -0.67 -17.07 -5.79
CA THR A 3 -1.68 -16.19 -6.34
C THR A 3 -1.17 -15.61 -7.65
N ASN A 4 -2.02 -15.54 -8.67
CA ASN A 4 -1.71 -14.97 -9.97
C ASN A 4 -2.38 -13.60 -10.16
N TYR A 5 -2.60 -12.86 -9.06
CA TYR A 5 -3.21 -11.55 -9.13
C TYR A 5 -2.22 -10.48 -9.58
N SER A 6 -2.71 -9.55 -10.40
CA SER A 6 -2.05 -8.27 -10.62
C SER A 6 -2.45 -7.28 -9.52
N ALA A 7 -1.67 -6.21 -9.39
CA ALA A 7 -2.06 -5.13 -8.48
C ALA A 7 -3.40 -4.48 -8.89
N LEU A 8 -3.72 -4.44 -10.19
CA LEU A 8 -5.03 -3.98 -10.66
C LEU A 8 -6.16 -4.88 -10.17
N ASP A 9 -5.97 -6.20 -10.15
CA ASP A 9 -6.94 -7.13 -9.59
C ASP A 9 -7.21 -6.82 -8.12
N ILE A 10 -6.15 -6.65 -7.33
CA ILE A 10 -6.24 -6.33 -5.90
C ILE A 10 -6.88 -4.95 -5.69
N SER A 11 -6.60 -4.00 -6.56
CA SER A 11 -7.16 -2.64 -6.50
C SER A 11 -8.69 -2.65 -6.45
N SER A 12 -9.33 -3.62 -7.12
CA SER A 12 -10.79 -3.71 -7.18
C SER A 12 -11.44 -3.84 -5.82
N PHE A 13 -10.79 -4.52 -4.88
CA PHE A 13 -11.28 -4.61 -3.50
C PHE A 13 -11.40 -3.21 -2.87
N PHE A 14 -10.36 -2.40 -3.00
CA PHE A 14 -10.33 -1.06 -2.40
C PHE A 14 -11.19 -0.05 -3.18
N ILE A 15 -11.26 -0.17 -4.50
CA ILE A 15 -12.14 0.68 -5.31
C ILE A 15 -13.60 0.56 -4.86
N LYS A 16 -14.03 -0.65 -4.52
CA LYS A 16 -15.38 -0.89 -3.98
C LYS A 16 -15.60 -0.28 -2.59
N LYS A 17 -14.53 0.02 -1.86
CA LYS A 17 -14.59 0.70 -0.55
C LYS A 17 -14.66 2.23 -0.68
N GLY A 18 -14.39 2.78 -1.85
CA GLY A 18 -14.38 4.22 -2.07
C GLY A 18 -13.05 4.88 -1.70
N VAL A 19 -12.09 4.84 -2.62
CA VAL A 19 -10.76 5.42 -2.41
C VAL A 19 -10.39 6.32 -3.59
N ASN A 20 -9.54 7.32 -3.34
CA ASN A 20 -8.89 8.07 -4.40
C ASN A 20 -7.60 7.36 -4.87
N PRO A 21 -7.02 7.75 -6.01
CA PRO A 21 -5.81 7.08 -6.53
C PRO A 21 -4.62 7.09 -5.56
N LEU A 22 -4.41 8.18 -4.82
CA LEU A 22 -3.29 8.27 -3.87
C LEU A 22 -3.43 7.25 -2.75
N LYS A 23 -4.60 7.19 -2.13
CA LYS A 23 -4.89 6.23 -1.04
C LYS A 23 -4.79 4.80 -1.54
N LEU A 24 -5.30 4.52 -2.75
CA LEU A 24 -5.21 3.20 -3.36
C LEU A 24 -3.76 2.71 -3.44
N GLN A 25 -2.85 3.56 -3.91
CA GLN A 25 -1.44 3.19 -4.04
C GLN A 25 -0.82 2.76 -2.71
N LYS A 26 -1.12 3.49 -1.64
CA LYS A 26 -0.56 3.17 -0.32
C LYS A 26 -1.18 1.91 0.28
N LEU A 27 -2.47 1.68 0.03
CA LEU A 27 -3.13 0.44 0.44
C LEU A 27 -2.59 -0.78 -0.30
N LEU A 28 -2.24 -0.64 -1.59
CA LEU A 28 -1.59 -1.71 -2.35
C LEU A 28 -0.20 -2.04 -1.79
N TYR A 29 0.58 -1.02 -1.46
CA TYR A 29 1.88 -1.21 -0.83
C TYR A 29 1.75 -1.97 0.49
N TYR A 30 0.87 -1.54 1.39
CA TYR A 30 0.67 -2.21 2.67
C TYR A 30 0.06 -3.61 2.50
N SER A 31 -0.78 -3.82 1.49
CA SER A 31 -1.30 -5.15 1.17
C SER A 31 -0.17 -6.11 0.79
N GLN A 32 0.74 -5.68 -0.07
CA GLN A 32 1.89 -6.48 -0.48
C GLN A 32 2.83 -6.76 0.69
N LEU A 33 3.15 -5.71 1.46
CA LEU A 33 4.07 -5.81 2.59
C LEU A 33 3.57 -6.79 3.65
N TRP A 34 2.34 -6.61 4.12
CA TRP A 34 1.78 -7.47 5.16
C TRP A 34 1.48 -8.88 4.68
N PHE A 35 1.15 -9.06 3.40
CA PHE A 35 1.02 -10.40 2.84
C PHE A 35 2.34 -11.14 2.89
N PHE A 36 3.44 -10.46 2.58
CA PHE A 36 4.79 -11.02 2.73
C PHE A 36 5.09 -11.38 4.19
N VAL A 37 4.78 -10.48 5.14
CA VAL A 37 5.00 -10.74 6.57
C VAL A 37 4.24 -11.99 7.03
N LYS A 38 3.00 -12.17 6.56
CA LYS A 38 2.16 -13.31 6.94
C LYS A 38 2.54 -14.61 6.25
N ASN A 39 2.94 -14.56 4.98
CA ASN A 39 3.00 -15.75 4.11
C ASN A 39 4.36 -16.00 3.47
N ASP A 40 5.33 -15.11 3.66
CA ASP A 40 6.66 -15.19 3.03
C ASP A 40 6.56 -15.32 1.49
N SER A 41 5.59 -14.65 0.91
CA SER A 41 5.34 -14.66 -0.54
C SER A 41 4.65 -13.37 -0.99
N LYS A 42 4.59 -13.17 -2.31
CA LYS A 42 3.97 -11.99 -2.92
C LYS A 42 2.47 -12.17 -3.08
N LEU A 43 1.72 -11.12 -2.83
CA LEU A 43 0.28 -11.05 -3.14
C LEU A 43 0.06 -10.81 -4.63
N PHE A 44 0.86 -9.92 -5.24
CA PHE A 44 0.84 -9.63 -6.67
C PHE A 44 2.28 -9.49 -7.19
N ASN A 45 2.46 -9.67 -8.50
CA ASN A 45 3.79 -9.72 -9.11
C ASN A 45 4.32 -8.36 -9.54
N ASP A 46 3.47 -7.33 -9.64
CA ASP A 46 3.88 -5.99 -10.04
C ASP A 46 4.98 -5.46 -9.11
N GLY A 47 5.97 -4.78 -9.69
CA GLY A 47 6.96 -4.05 -8.92
C GLY A 47 6.35 -2.79 -8.30
N ILE A 48 6.97 -2.32 -7.22
CA ILE A 48 6.59 -1.09 -6.53
C ILE A 48 7.77 -0.13 -6.64
N GLN A 49 7.52 1.11 -7.08
CA GLN A 49 8.56 2.12 -7.26
C GLN A 49 8.55 3.12 -6.10
N ALA A 50 9.74 3.64 -5.77
CA ALA A 50 9.93 4.58 -4.66
C ALA A 50 9.81 6.03 -5.11
N TRP A 51 8.58 6.47 -5.37
CA TRP A 51 8.30 7.84 -5.81
C TRP A 51 8.37 8.83 -4.63
N ILE A 52 8.34 10.13 -4.96
CA ILE A 52 8.45 11.22 -3.98
C ILE A 52 7.36 11.13 -2.90
N TYR A 53 6.12 10.82 -3.29
CA TYR A 53 4.99 10.73 -2.36
C TYR A 53 4.72 9.29 -1.90
N GLY A 54 5.76 8.48 -1.85
CA GLY A 54 5.67 7.12 -1.34
C GLY A 54 5.68 6.05 -2.43
N PRO A 55 5.45 4.79 -2.04
CA PRO A 55 5.47 3.67 -2.97
C PRO A 55 4.32 3.74 -3.98
N VAL A 56 4.62 3.39 -5.24
CA VAL A 56 3.66 3.43 -6.36
C VAL A 56 3.80 2.18 -7.22
N VAL A 57 2.68 1.55 -7.55
CA VAL A 57 2.61 0.54 -8.62
C VAL A 57 2.31 1.28 -9.92
N TYR A 58 3.25 1.26 -10.86
CA TYR A 58 3.18 2.06 -12.08
C TYR A 58 1.92 1.77 -12.92
N ASP A 59 1.60 0.50 -13.15
CA ASP A 59 0.46 0.14 -13.99
C ASP A 59 -0.88 0.60 -13.40
N VAL A 60 -0.99 0.61 -12.09
CA VAL A 60 -2.17 1.14 -11.40
C VAL A 60 -2.21 2.66 -11.56
N TRP A 61 -1.07 3.35 -11.37
CA TRP A 61 -0.99 4.79 -11.59
C TRP A 61 -1.39 5.16 -13.03
N ALA A 62 -0.88 4.43 -14.01
CA ALA A 62 -1.18 4.69 -15.42
C ALA A 62 -2.68 4.58 -15.74
N ASN A 63 -3.40 3.72 -15.03
CA ASN A 63 -4.84 3.56 -15.21
C ASN A 63 -5.67 4.71 -14.64
N PHE A 64 -5.13 5.46 -13.67
CA PHE A 64 -5.90 6.49 -12.95
C PHE A 64 -5.27 7.89 -12.99
N LYS A 65 -4.14 8.06 -13.68
CA LYS A 65 -3.39 9.34 -13.72
C LYS A 65 -4.19 10.50 -14.31
N PHE A 66 -5.17 10.22 -15.15
CA PHE A 66 -6.00 11.25 -15.80
C PHE A 66 -7.11 11.78 -14.90
N MET A 67 -7.34 11.16 -13.75
CA MET A 67 -8.39 11.57 -12.83
C MET A 67 -7.99 12.86 -12.11
N LYS A 68 -8.99 13.67 -11.80
CA LYS A 68 -8.79 14.86 -10.98
C LYS A 68 -8.26 14.46 -9.61
N ARG A 69 -7.24 15.19 -9.14
CA ARG A 69 -6.61 14.92 -7.84
C ARG A 69 -7.64 14.91 -6.71
N GLY A 70 -7.60 13.90 -5.87
CA GLY A 70 -8.50 13.72 -4.74
C GLY A 70 -9.84 13.11 -5.09
N SER A 71 -10.16 12.90 -6.37
CA SER A 71 -11.41 12.29 -6.77
C SER A 71 -11.45 10.81 -6.40
N ILE A 72 -12.63 10.35 -5.95
CA ILE A 72 -12.86 8.94 -5.66
C ILE A 72 -12.96 8.17 -6.98
N ILE A 73 -12.28 7.04 -7.06
CA ILE A 73 -12.32 6.18 -8.25
C ILE A 73 -13.73 5.59 -8.39
N PRO A 74 -14.38 5.75 -9.57
CA PRO A 74 -15.71 5.19 -9.78
C PRO A 74 -15.70 3.66 -9.64
N ILE A 75 -16.73 3.10 -9.01
CA ILE A 75 -16.86 1.65 -8.79
C ILE A 75 -16.82 0.85 -10.09
N GLY A 76 -17.30 1.43 -11.19
CA GLY A 76 -17.27 0.80 -12.52
C GLY A 76 -15.85 0.55 -13.05
N ARG A 77 -14.83 1.12 -12.42
CA ARG A 77 -13.42 0.87 -12.78
C ARG A 77 -12.85 -0.38 -12.10
N ALA A 78 -13.56 -0.96 -11.15
CA ALA A 78 -13.16 -2.24 -10.55
C ALA A 78 -13.28 -3.35 -11.59
N VAL A 79 -12.27 -4.24 -11.66
CA VAL A 79 -12.36 -5.41 -12.52
C VAL A 79 -13.34 -6.43 -11.94
N ASN A 80 -14.04 -7.14 -12.81
CA ASN A 80 -14.98 -8.18 -12.40
C ASN A 80 -14.22 -9.49 -12.17
N LEU A 81 -13.65 -9.61 -10.98
CA LEU A 81 -12.83 -10.76 -10.58
C LEU A 81 -13.22 -11.22 -9.19
N THR A 82 -13.35 -12.53 -9.01
CA THR A 82 -13.55 -13.13 -7.69
C THR A 82 -12.21 -13.45 -7.06
N LEU A 83 -11.92 -12.80 -5.92
CA LEU A 83 -10.74 -13.08 -5.11
C LEU A 83 -11.00 -14.30 -4.22
N ASP A 84 -9.97 -15.08 -3.95
CA ASP A 84 -10.08 -16.21 -3.01
C ASP A 84 -10.24 -15.71 -1.56
N ASN A 85 -10.70 -16.60 -0.67
CA ASN A 85 -10.99 -16.25 0.71
C ASN A 85 -9.76 -15.80 1.49
N LEU A 86 -8.61 -16.41 1.26
CA LEU A 86 -7.37 -16.01 1.91
C LEU A 86 -7.03 -14.56 1.57
N THR A 87 -7.14 -14.21 0.30
CA THR A 87 -6.87 -12.86 -0.18
C THR A 87 -7.89 -11.86 0.37
N ILE A 88 -9.19 -12.18 0.32
CA ILE A 88 -10.24 -11.31 0.85
C ILE A 88 -10.01 -11.05 2.35
N ASN A 89 -9.73 -12.08 3.13
CA ASN A 89 -9.50 -11.94 4.56
C ASN A 89 -8.26 -11.07 4.85
N HIS A 90 -7.22 -11.21 4.05
CA HIS A 90 -6.04 -10.37 4.17
C HIS A 90 -6.35 -8.90 3.85
N LEU A 91 -7.07 -8.63 2.76
CA LEU A 91 -7.43 -7.26 2.37
C LEU A 91 -8.40 -6.62 3.36
N ASP A 92 -9.32 -7.40 3.94
CA ASP A 92 -10.17 -6.94 5.05
C ASP A 92 -9.32 -6.51 6.24
N ASP A 93 -8.27 -7.27 6.56
CA ASP A 93 -7.34 -6.94 7.65
C ASP A 93 -6.57 -5.64 7.36
N VAL A 94 -6.08 -5.48 6.13
CA VAL A 94 -5.42 -4.22 5.69
C VAL A 94 -6.39 -3.05 5.80
N TRP A 95 -7.62 -3.20 5.34
CA TRP A 95 -8.63 -2.13 5.41
C TRP A 95 -8.97 -1.77 6.85
N ARG A 96 -9.11 -2.75 7.72
CA ARG A 96 -9.36 -2.54 9.16
C ARG A 96 -8.24 -1.71 9.79
N SER A 97 -6.99 -1.94 9.38
CA SER A 97 -5.81 -1.29 9.97
C SER A 97 -5.55 0.11 9.42
N TYR A 98 -5.78 0.34 8.12
CA TYR A 98 -5.37 1.56 7.42
C TYR A 98 -6.53 2.32 6.78
N GLY A 99 -7.71 1.72 6.62
CA GLY A 99 -8.80 2.29 5.81
C GLY A 99 -9.36 3.62 6.33
N HIS A 100 -9.21 3.89 7.62
CA HIS A 100 -9.66 5.14 8.24
C HIS A 100 -8.69 6.32 7.99
N LEU A 101 -7.51 6.07 7.44
CA LEU A 101 -6.50 7.09 7.17
C LEU A 101 -6.73 7.71 5.78
N SER A 102 -6.42 9.00 5.64
CA SER A 102 -6.43 9.67 4.35
C SER A 102 -5.22 9.25 3.51
N GLY A 103 -5.26 9.52 2.21
CA GLY A 103 -4.09 9.31 1.35
C GLY A 103 -2.87 10.06 1.85
N SER A 104 -3.07 11.29 2.34
CA SER A 104 -2.00 12.13 2.91
C SER A 104 -1.39 11.51 4.16
N ASP A 105 -2.23 11.01 5.08
CA ASP A 105 -1.76 10.30 6.28
C ASP A 105 -0.91 9.09 5.89
N LEU A 106 -1.35 8.35 4.90
CA LEU A 106 -0.64 7.17 4.42
C LEU A 106 0.68 7.51 3.75
N VAL A 107 0.77 8.64 3.02
CA VAL A 107 2.05 9.13 2.50
C VAL A 107 3.05 9.31 3.64
N ASP A 108 2.64 9.98 4.70
CA ASP A 108 3.51 10.24 5.86
C ASP A 108 3.97 8.92 6.51
N LEU A 109 3.08 7.95 6.65
CA LEU A 109 3.44 6.63 7.17
C LEU A 109 4.50 5.95 6.31
N THR A 110 4.29 5.91 4.98
CA THR A 110 5.21 5.22 4.08
C THR A 110 6.60 5.84 4.06
N HIS A 111 6.70 7.15 4.29
CA HIS A 111 7.98 7.86 4.35
C HIS A 111 8.83 7.45 5.57
N ASN A 112 8.25 6.83 6.57
CA ASN A 112 8.96 6.31 7.74
C ASN A 112 9.26 4.82 7.65
N ASP A 113 8.74 4.16 6.62
CA ASP A 113 8.92 2.73 6.43
C ASP A 113 10.28 2.43 5.78
N LEU A 114 10.92 1.39 6.27
CA LEU A 114 12.25 1.00 5.82
C LEU A 114 12.29 0.62 4.32
N PRO A 115 11.30 -0.10 3.75
CA PRO A 115 11.35 -0.43 2.33
C PRO A 115 11.45 0.80 1.42
N TRP A 116 10.65 1.83 1.67
CA TRP A 116 10.70 3.06 0.88
C TRP A 116 11.97 3.86 1.15
N LYS A 117 12.33 4.03 2.42
CA LYS A 117 13.52 4.78 2.83
C LYS A 117 14.79 4.20 2.23
N ASN A 118 14.94 2.88 2.26
CA ASN A 118 16.12 2.21 1.70
C ASN A 118 16.24 2.45 0.19
N SER A 119 15.13 2.41 -0.53
CA SER A 119 15.10 2.62 -1.98
C SER A 119 15.43 4.06 -2.36
N ARG A 120 15.30 4.99 -1.43
CA ARG A 120 15.56 6.41 -1.64
C ARG A 120 16.88 6.90 -1.06
N LYS A 121 17.71 6.02 -0.56
CA LYS A 121 19.04 6.40 -0.02
C LYS A 121 19.86 7.11 -1.09
N GLY A 122 20.45 8.24 -0.72
CA GLY A 122 21.25 9.06 -1.60
C GLY A 122 20.45 10.02 -2.49
N LEU A 123 19.12 9.98 -2.41
CA LEU A 123 18.26 10.88 -3.18
C LEU A 123 17.79 12.06 -2.31
N LEU A 124 17.61 13.22 -2.95
CA LEU A 124 16.95 14.36 -2.31
C LEU A 124 15.45 14.06 -2.15
N SER A 125 14.80 14.71 -1.18
CA SER A 125 13.37 14.50 -0.90
C SER A 125 12.47 14.78 -2.09
N ASN A 126 12.86 15.71 -2.97
CA ASN A 126 12.12 16.11 -4.17
C ASN A 126 12.68 15.50 -5.47
N GLN A 127 13.60 14.57 -5.37
CA GLN A 127 14.22 13.94 -6.53
C GLN A 127 13.34 12.77 -7.03
N PRO A 128 12.88 12.81 -8.29
CA PRO A 128 12.14 11.68 -8.87
C PRO A 128 13.00 10.40 -8.91
N SER A 129 12.35 9.26 -8.72
CA SER A 129 13.02 7.97 -8.83
C SER A 129 12.00 6.88 -9.15
N ASP A 130 12.42 5.94 -9.98
CA ASP A 130 11.71 4.71 -10.30
C ASP A 130 12.35 3.48 -9.67
N LYS A 131 13.26 3.67 -8.71
CA LYS A 131 13.91 2.57 -8.01
C LYS A 131 12.86 1.67 -7.34
N GLU A 132 13.08 0.37 -7.43
CA GLU A 132 12.17 -0.62 -6.84
C GLU A 132 12.23 -0.60 -5.32
N VAL A 133 11.05 -0.61 -4.70
CA VAL A 133 10.89 -0.82 -3.27
C VAL A 133 11.05 -2.32 -2.99
N ILE A 134 12.03 -2.66 -2.16
CA ILE A 134 12.32 -4.07 -1.83
C ILE A 134 11.59 -4.45 -0.55
N ILE A 135 10.73 -5.46 -0.66
CA ILE A 135 10.01 -6.04 0.48
C ILE A 135 10.61 -7.43 0.73
N ASN A 136 11.35 -7.55 1.82
CA ASN A 136 11.98 -8.81 2.25
C ASN A 136 12.02 -8.86 3.78
N LYS A 137 12.63 -9.89 4.36
CA LYS A 137 12.69 -10.06 5.82
C LYS A 137 13.46 -8.94 6.50
N ASP A 138 14.49 -8.40 5.86
CA ASP A 138 15.25 -7.30 6.42
C ASP A 138 14.44 -6.01 6.44
N THR A 139 13.83 -5.63 5.31
CA THR A 139 13.09 -4.37 5.21
C THR A 139 11.77 -4.38 5.97
N THR A 140 11.22 -5.56 6.27
CA THR A 140 9.96 -5.70 7.02
C THR A 140 10.17 -6.08 8.48
N ARG A 141 11.38 -6.07 8.99
CA ARG A 141 11.70 -6.54 10.35
C ARG A 141 10.98 -5.80 11.48
N TYR A 142 10.52 -4.57 11.23
CA TYR A 142 9.77 -3.80 12.22
C TYR A 142 8.26 -3.95 12.12
N PHE A 143 7.78 -4.74 11.15
CA PHE A 143 6.35 -4.99 10.95
C PHE A 143 5.97 -6.29 11.66
N THR A 144 5.30 -6.16 12.81
CA THR A 144 4.96 -7.27 13.69
C THR A 144 3.44 -7.42 13.80
N LEU A 145 2.94 -8.62 13.55
CA LEU A 145 1.53 -8.94 13.77
C LEU A 145 1.20 -8.91 15.27
N ASP A 146 -0.07 -8.65 15.60
CA ASP A 146 -0.54 -8.67 16.99
C ASP A 146 -0.67 -10.12 17.51
N SER A 147 -1.08 -10.26 18.78
CA SER A 147 -1.25 -11.58 19.42
C SER A 147 -2.25 -12.49 18.72
N ASN A 148 -3.14 -11.95 17.88
CA ASN A 148 -4.14 -12.69 17.10
C ASN A 148 -3.68 -12.93 15.66
N ASN A 149 -2.41 -12.70 15.34
CA ASN A 149 -1.84 -12.78 13.98
C ASN A 149 -2.53 -11.82 13.00
N LYS A 150 -2.98 -10.68 13.50
CA LYS A 150 -3.61 -9.63 12.71
C LYS A 150 -2.70 -8.42 12.60
N ILE A 151 -2.92 -7.61 11.56
CA ILE A 151 -2.24 -6.33 11.40
C ILE A 151 -2.72 -5.37 12.50
N PRO A 152 -1.81 -4.73 13.25
CA PRO A 152 -2.23 -3.75 14.26
C PRO A 152 -2.98 -2.58 13.63
N VAL A 153 -4.03 -2.10 14.31
CA VAL A 153 -4.76 -0.90 13.86
C VAL A 153 -3.87 0.32 14.07
N ILE A 154 -3.68 1.10 13.02
CA ILE A 154 -2.88 2.32 13.07
C ILE A 154 -3.72 3.44 13.69
N LYS A 155 -3.24 4.02 14.77
CA LYS A 155 -3.93 5.11 15.48
C LYS A 155 -3.53 6.45 14.87
N THR A 156 -4.51 7.15 14.29
CA THR A 156 -4.30 8.40 13.58
C THR A 156 -3.64 9.48 14.42
N GLN A 157 -4.13 9.73 15.61
CA GLN A 157 -3.70 10.86 16.43
C GLN A 157 -2.25 10.76 16.88
N ASN A 158 -1.84 9.59 17.36
CA ASN A 158 -0.46 9.35 17.78
C ASN A 158 0.49 9.34 16.58
N THR A 159 0.02 8.84 15.46
CA THR A 159 0.76 8.79 14.22
C THR A 159 1.01 10.20 13.69
N LEU A 160 -0.05 11.03 13.59
CA LEU A 160 0.05 12.41 13.11
C LEU A 160 0.92 13.27 14.03
N GLY A 161 0.85 13.07 15.34
CA GLY A 161 1.70 13.77 16.30
C GLY A 161 3.19 13.50 16.10
N HIS A 162 3.54 12.29 15.67
CA HIS A 162 4.91 11.94 15.33
C HIS A 162 5.37 12.52 13.99
N TYR A 163 4.49 12.53 13.00
CA TYR A 163 4.86 12.94 11.64
C TYR A 163 4.88 14.44 11.43
N SER A 164 4.10 15.18 12.18
CA SER A 164 4.09 16.64 12.11
C SER A 164 5.39 17.28 12.61
N ASN A 165 6.25 16.51 13.27
CA ASN A 165 7.55 16.97 13.81
C ASN A 165 8.73 16.59 12.89
N PHE A 166 8.45 16.00 11.77
CA PHE A 166 9.44 15.66 10.76
C PHE A 166 9.35 16.62 9.57
#